data_7cbf841e3cf861068ca1ca2df51feec3
#
_entry.id   7cbf841e3cf861068ca1ca2df51feec3
#
_cell.length_a   1.000
_cell.length_b   1.000
_cell.length_c   1.000
_cell.angle_alpha   90.00
_cell.angle_beta   90.00
_cell.angle_gamma   90.00
#
_symmetry.space_group_name_H-M   'P 1'
#
loop_
_entity.id
_entity.type
_entity.pdbx_description
1 polymer ?
#
loop_
_entity_poly.entity_id
_entity_poly.type
_entity_poly.pdbx_seq_one_letter_code
_entity_poly.pdbx_strand_id
1 'polypeptide(L)'
;MRILIVGADRLGRILATDLLQSGHDVRVLDARSELLTRLSHEFEGRTVHGSPLDQSTLAGAANGCDAIGCVSEDDNLNAVVALAARRALRVPLALAVVANPRRAEALTGLGARVVCPTTGTAHALHLSLVRSGLETEVVLGGDLAVYRIEIPPRLAGRSLNELGPPDEVLPVAVERSSQVLLAAPELILQEGDVLHVAASRYDRVSELTKP
;
A
#
# COMPACT_ATOMS: atom_id res chain seq x y z
N MET A 1 6.91 10.36 13.81
CA MET A 1 8.12 10.43 12.98
C MET A 1 8.11 11.75 12.21
N ARG A 2 9.28 12.26 11.82
CA ARG A 2 9.42 13.38 10.89
C ARG A 2 9.70 12.81 9.50
N ILE A 3 8.81 13.09 8.56
CA ILE A 3 8.82 12.44 7.23
C ILE A 3 8.85 13.52 6.15
N LEU A 4 9.78 13.38 5.19
CA LEU A 4 9.80 14.18 3.98
C LEU A 4 9.21 13.39 2.82
N ILE A 5 8.22 13.97 2.15
CA ILE A 5 7.69 13.48 0.88
C ILE A 5 8.27 14.34 -0.24
N VAL A 6 8.86 13.70 -1.24
CA VAL A 6 9.39 14.34 -2.44
C VAL A 6 8.49 14.02 -3.61
N GLY A 7 7.82 15.04 -4.13
CA GLY A 7 6.76 14.96 -5.14
C GLY A 7 5.39 15.28 -4.54
N ALA A 8 4.73 16.33 -5.06
CA ALA A 8 3.40 16.77 -4.66
C ALA A 8 2.32 16.36 -5.69
N ASP A 9 2.60 15.38 -6.53
CA ASP A 9 1.65 14.76 -7.45
C ASP A 9 0.52 14.05 -6.69
N ARG A 10 -0.39 13.44 -7.40
CA ARG A 10 -1.56 12.79 -6.78
C ARG A 10 -1.18 11.80 -5.67
N LEU A 11 -0.19 10.94 -5.92
CA LEU A 11 0.28 9.97 -4.92
C LEU A 11 0.89 10.67 -3.69
N GLY A 12 1.75 11.67 -3.93
CA GLY A 12 2.40 12.42 -2.85
C GLY A 12 1.41 13.15 -1.96
N ARG A 13 0.35 13.73 -2.53
CA ARG A 13 -0.71 14.40 -1.75
C ARG A 13 -1.47 13.43 -0.87
N ILE A 14 -1.92 12.30 -1.43
CA ILE A 14 -2.64 11.27 -0.67
C ILE A 14 -1.75 10.77 0.48
N LEU A 15 -0.52 10.37 0.18
CA LEU A 15 0.42 9.85 1.18
C LEU A 15 0.73 10.88 2.28
N ALA A 16 0.95 12.14 1.90
CA ALA A 16 1.24 13.20 2.86
C ALA A 16 0.07 13.44 3.82
N THR A 17 -1.17 13.44 3.31
CA THR A 17 -2.38 13.60 4.10
C THR A 17 -2.59 12.43 5.05
N ASP A 18 -2.46 11.19 4.57
CA ASP A 18 -2.62 9.98 5.40
C ASP A 18 -1.59 9.92 6.54
N LEU A 19 -0.33 10.28 6.24
CA LEU A 19 0.72 10.33 7.25
C LEU A 19 0.49 11.41 8.30
N LEU A 20 -0.01 12.57 7.88
CA LEU A 20 -0.35 13.65 8.79
C LEU A 20 -1.51 13.26 9.72
N GLN A 21 -2.57 12.65 9.17
CA GLN A 21 -3.70 12.12 9.94
C GLN A 21 -3.28 11.00 10.92
N SER A 22 -2.22 10.27 10.57
CA SER A 22 -1.61 9.27 11.45
C SER A 22 -0.70 9.87 12.54
N GLY A 23 -0.66 11.20 12.68
CA GLY A 23 0.07 11.91 13.74
C GLY A 23 1.56 12.07 13.47
N HIS A 24 1.99 12.06 12.20
CA HIS A 24 3.40 12.31 11.84
C HIS A 24 3.65 13.80 11.49
N ASP A 25 4.87 14.28 11.71
CA ASP A 25 5.34 15.59 11.22
C ASP A 25 5.76 15.43 9.76
N VAL A 26 4.97 15.96 8.83
CA VAL A 26 5.14 15.75 7.40
C VAL A 26 5.56 17.03 6.69
N ARG A 27 6.60 16.92 5.86
CA ARG A 27 7.04 17.95 4.93
C ARG A 27 6.89 17.43 3.50
N VAL A 28 6.51 18.32 2.57
CA VAL A 28 6.41 17.99 1.14
C VAL A 28 7.30 18.92 0.34
N LEU A 29 8.23 18.36 -0.44
CA LEU A 29 9.14 19.08 -1.32
C LEU A 29 8.74 18.84 -2.78
N ASP A 30 8.52 19.91 -3.54
CA ASP A 30 8.34 19.87 -4.99
C ASP A 30 8.90 21.15 -5.63
N ALA A 31 9.38 21.03 -6.88
CA ALA A 31 9.84 22.17 -7.66
C ALA A 31 8.69 22.98 -8.28
N ARG A 32 7.49 22.40 -8.35
CA ARG A 32 6.29 23.00 -8.95
C ARG A 32 5.44 23.65 -7.85
N SER A 33 5.51 24.98 -7.80
CA SER A 33 4.78 25.75 -6.78
C SER A 33 3.27 25.57 -6.85
N GLU A 34 2.71 25.38 -8.05
CA GLU A 34 1.28 25.15 -8.27
C GLU A 34 0.77 23.87 -7.62
N LEU A 35 1.58 22.82 -7.53
CA LEU A 35 1.20 21.58 -6.85
C LEU A 35 1.21 21.74 -5.33
N LEU A 36 2.19 22.49 -4.81
CA LEU A 36 2.26 22.81 -3.39
C LEU A 36 1.10 23.70 -2.95
N THR A 37 0.71 24.66 -3.79
CA THR A 37 -0.45 25.52 -3.52
C THR A 37 -1.74 24.71 -3.45
N ARG A 38 -1.94 23.74 -4.37
CA ARG A 38 -3.11 22.85 -4.31
C ARG A 38 -3.12 21.97 -3.04
N LEU A 39 -1.95 21.51 -2.62
CA LEU A 39 -1.83 20.73 -1.40
C LEU A 39 -2.17 21.56 -0.15
N SER A 40 -1.70 22.82 -0.07
CA SER A 40 -1.83 23.67 1.11
C SER A 40 -3.28 24.03 1.51
N HIS A 41 -4.26 23.80 0.64
CA HIS A 41 -5.66 24.02 0.98
C HIS A 41 -6.25 22.98 1.96
N GLU A 42 -5.67 21.79 2.02
CA GLU A 42 -6.16 20.65 2.82
C GLU A 42 -5.08 20.00 3.71
N PHE A 43 -3.87 20.55 3.67
CA PHE A 43 -2.71 19.95 4.31
C PHE A 43 -2.07 20.91 5.33
N GLU A 44 -2.15 20.57 6.59
CA GLU A 44 -1.60 21.34 7.71
C GLU A 44 -0.10 21.09 7.95
N GLY A 45 0.55 20.25 7.16
CA GLY A 45 1.98 20.00 7.21
C GLY A 45 2.79 21.13 6.55
N ARG A 46 4.10 20.93 6.43
CA ARG A 46 5.02 21.93 5.87
C ARG A 46 5.27 21.66 4.38
N THR A 47 5.19 22.69 3.56
CA THR A 47 5.60 22.65 2.16
C THR A 47 6.94 23.32 1.96
N VAL A 48 7.77 22.76 1.09
CA VAL A 48 9.09 23.30 0.69
C VAL A 48 9.09 23.41 -0.83
N HIS A 49 9.23 24.64 -1.33
CA HIS A 49 9.37 24.88 -2.78
C HIS A 49 10.85 24.86 -3.16
N GLY A 50 11.21 24.02 -4.13
CA GLY A 50 12.56 23.95 -4.68
C GLY A 50 12.84 22.61 -5.37
N SER A 51 13.98 22.57 -6.07
CA SER A 51 14.37 21.35 -6.78
C SER A 51 14.88 20.27 -5.80
N PRO A 52 14.32 19.06 -5.83
CA PRO A 52 14.86 17.94 -5.05
C PRO A 52 16.28 17.49 -5.48
N LEU A 53 16.73 17.93 -6.69
CA LEU A 53 18.08 17.66 -7.17
C LEU A 53 19.10 18.70 -6.70
N ASP A 54 18.63 19.82 -6.16
CA ASP A 54 19.53 20.79 -5.50
C ASP A 54 19.91 20.27 -4.13
N GLN A 55 21.22 20.12 -3.91
CA GLN A 55 21.74 19.51 -2.68
C GLN A 55 21.38 20.33 -1.43
N SER A 56 21.40 21.64 -1.52
CA SER A 56 21.10 22.51 -0.38
C SER A 56 19.62 22.46 -0.01
N THR A 57 18.76 22.47 -1.01
CA THR A 57 17.30 22.35 -0.86
C THR A 57 16.94 21.00 -0.24
N LEU A 58 17.48 19.90 -0.81
CA LEU A 58 17.22 18.56 -0.30
C LEU A 58 17.74 18.38 1.14
N ALA A 59 18.97 18.83 1.41
CA ALA A 59 19.56 18.75 2.75
C ALA A 59 18.77 19.55 3.78
N GLY A 60 18.32 20.76 3.42
CA GLY A 60 17.48 21.59 4.28
C GLY A 60 16.13 20.96 4.57
N ALA A 61 15.45 20.45 3.53
CA ALA A 61 14.16 19.80 3.67
C ALA A 61 14.25 18.49 4.48
N ALA A 62 15.31 17.70 4.26
CA ALA A 62 15.54 16.41 4.92
C ALA A 62 16.11 16.55 6.35
N ASN A 63 16.50 17.75 6.76
CA ASN A 63 17.15 17.94 8.05
C ASN A 63 16.29 17.45 9.21
N GLY A 64 16.84 16.50 9.95
CA GLY A 64 16.19 15.85 11.08
C GLY A 64 15.02 14.94 10.73
N CYS A 65 14.85 14.56 9.46
CA CYS A 65 13.84 13.57 9.08
C CYS A 65 14.27 12.14 9.42
N ASP A 66 13.30 11.35 9.87
CA ASP A 66 13.46 9.93 10.17
C ASP A 66 13.26 9.08 8.90
N ALA A 67 12.45 9.60 7.95
CA ALA A 67 12.15 8.93 6.69
C ALA A 67 11.97 9.91 5.53
N ILE A 68 12.24 9.43 4.31
CA ILE A 68 11.95 10.12 3.05
C ILE A 68 11.21 9.16 2.11
N GLY A 69 10.10 9.63 1.55
CA GLY A 69 9.36 8.98 0.47
C GLY A 69 9.49 9.78 -0.82
N CYS A 70 10.14 9.22 -1.85
CA CYS A 70 10.26 9.81 -3.17
C CYS A 70 9.18 9.23 -4.08
N VAL A 71 8.16 10.05 -4.39
CA VAL A 71 6.90 9.58 -4.99
C VAL A 71 6.44 10.44 -6.18
N SER A 72 7.37 11.18 -6.80
CA SER A 72 7.07 11.94 -8.02
C SER A 72 6.78 11.01 -9.19
N GLU A 73 6.26 11.57 -10.28
CA GLU A 73 6.02 10.83 -11.53
C GLU A 73 7.31 10.46 -12.29
N ASP A 74 8.46 10.99 -11.88
CA ASP A 74 9.76 10.68 -12.48
C ASP A 74 10.54 9.63 -11.67
N ASP A 75 10.59 8.41 -12.21
CA ASP A 75 11.34 7.28 -11.64
C ASP A 75 12.82 7.61 -11.38
N ASN A 76 13.45 8.41 -12.27
CA ASN A 76 14.87 8.73 -12.14
C ASN A 76 15.11 9.70 -10.99
N LEU A 77 14.24 10.71 -10.87
CA LEU A 77 14.28 11.66 -9.76
C LEU A 77 14.08 10.91 -8.44
N ASN A 78 13.06 10.06 -8.36
CA ASN A 78 12.79 9.28 -7.15
C ASN A 78 13.99 8.42 -6.74
N ALA A 79 14.62 7.74 -7.71
CA ALA A 79 15.78 6.90 -7.47
C ALA A 79 16.99 7.71 -6.97
N VAL A 80 17.32 8.79 -7.66
CA VAL A 80 18.49 9.63 -7.33
C VAL A 80 18.33 10.26 -5.96
N VAL A 81 17.16 10.83 -5.68
CA VAL A 81 16.89 11.47 -4.39
C VAL A 81 16.90 10.48 -3.23
N ALA A 82 16.29 9.29 -3.39
CA ALA A 82 16.31 8.27 -2.36
C ALA A 82 17.73 7.76 -2.06
N LEU A 83 18.57 7.56 -3.08
CA LEU A 83 19.97 7.17 -2.92
C LEU A 83 20.79 8.27 -2.26
N ALA A 84 20.61 9.53 -2.66
CA ALA A 84 21.27 10.68 -2.06
C ALA A 84 20.88 10.85 -0.58
N ALA A 85 19.59 10.74 -0.27
CA ALA A 85 19.07 10.80 1.09
C ALA A 85 19.71 9.73 1.99
N ARG A 86 19.81 8.52 1.50
CA ARG A 86 20.38 7.39 2.25
C ARG A 86 21.89 7.51 2.43
N ARG A 87 22.63 7.79 1.34
CA ARG A 87 24.10 7.74 1.33
C ARG A 87 24.76 9.02 1.79
N ALA A 88 24.26 10.18 1.32
CA ALA A 88 24.86 11.47 1.61
C ALA A 88 24.24 12.12 2.87
N LEU A 89 22.93 12.11 3.01
CA LEU A 89 22.23 12.74 4.12
C LEU A 89 21.99 11.81 5.30
N ARG A 90 22.30 10.51 5.16
CA ARG A 90 22.18 9.47 6.20
C ARG A 90 20.78 9.38 6.81
N VAL A 91 19.74 9.64 6.02
CA VAL A 91 18.37 9.45 6.48
C VAL A 91 18.12 7.96 6.74
N PRO A 92 17.61 7.57 7.92
CA PRO A 92 17.47 6.16 8.31
C PRO A 92 16.63 5.32 7.34
N LEU A 93 15.55 5.90 6.80
CA LEU A 93 14.65 5.24 5.87
C LEU A 93 14.45 6.10 4.62
N ALA A 94 14.85 5.61 3.46
CA ALA A 94 14.56 6.25 2.18
C ALA A 94 13.90 5.24 1.24
N LEU A 95 12.73 5.61 0.73
CA LEU A 95 11.90 4.82 -0.18
C LEU A 95 11.76 5.55 -1.50
N ALA A 96 11.78 4.82 -2.61
CA ALA A 96 11.49 5.35 -3.95
C ALA A 96 10.33 4.59 -4.58
N VAL A 97 9.38 5.30 -5.14
CA VAL A 97 8.43 4.72 -6.10
C VAL A 97 9.10 4.67 -7.47
N VAL A 98 9.12 3.49 -8.09
CA VAL A 98 9.68 3.27 -9.42
C VAL A 98 8.71 2.41 -10.22
N ALA A 99 8.06 3.01 -11.20
CA ALA A 99 7.03 2.35 -11.99
C ALA A 99 7.59 1.30 -12.96
N ASN A 100 8.84 1.47 -13.42
CA ASN A 100 9.49 0.51 -14.30
C ASN A 100 10.04 -0.69 -13.52
N PRO A 101 9.52 -1.94 -13.72
CA PRO A 101 9.93 -3.11 -12.92
C PRO A 101 11.43 -3.44 -13.03
N ARG A 102 12.03 -3.33 -14.23
CA ARG A 102 13.46 -3.61 -14.43
C ARG A 102 14.35 -2.64 -13.68
N ARG A 103 13.94 -1.35 -13.63
CA ARG A 103 14.67 -0.33 -12.86
C ARG A 103 14.49 -0.52 -11.37
N ALA A 104 13.30 -0.90 -10.92
CA ALA A 104 13.01 -1.21 -9.52
C ALA A 104 13.92 -2.34 -9.01
N GLU A 105 14.07 -3.41 -9.78
CA GLU A 105 14.96 -4.53 -9.47
C GLU A 105 16.43 -4.10 -9.38
N ALA A 106 16.92 -3.34 -10.38
CA ALA A 106 18.29 -2.83 -10.39
C ALA A 106 18.60 -1.93 -9.18
N LEU A 107 17.66 -1.04 -8.82
CA LEU A 107 17.80 -0.14 -7.66
C LEU A 107 17.78 -0.89 -6.33
N THR A 108 16.96 -1.92 -6.21
CA THR A 108 16.96 -2.80 -5.04
C THR A 108 18.32 -3.50 -4.87
N GLY A 109 18.92 -3.96 -5.96
CA GLY A 109 20.28 -4.51 -5.97
C GLY A 109 21.36 -3.50 -5.51
N LEU A 110 21.10 -2.19 -5.66
CA LEU A 110 21.98 -1.11 -5.16
C LEU A 110 21.69 -0.71 -3.69
N GLY A 111 20.78 -1.43 -3.02
CA GLY A 111 20.41 -1.19 -1.62
C GLY A 111 19.37 -0.09 -1.40
N ALA A 112 18.68 0.36 -2.46
CA ALA A 112 17.52 1.22 -2.32
C ALA A 112 16.29 0.41 -1.86
N ARG A 113 15.44 1.00 -1.03
CA ARG A 113 14.09 0.48 -0.81
C ARG A 113 13.17 1.02 -1.91
N VAL A 114 12.58 0.11 -2.67
CA VAL A 114 11.76 0.49 -3.83
C VAL A 114 10.38 -0.12 -3.70
N VAL A 115 9.38 0.68 -4.06
CA VAL A 115 8.00 0.23 -4.27
C VAL A 115 7.70 0.33 -5.77
N CYS A 116 7.35 -0.79 -6.42
CA CYS A 116 6.97 -0.83 -7.82
C CYS A 116 5.44 -0.99 -7.93
N PRO A 117 4.69 0.07 -8.16
CA PRO A 117 3.24 0.00 -8.24
C PRO A 117 2.75 -0.80 -9.45
N THR A 118 3.47 -0.73 -10.57
CA THR A 118 3.06 -1.36 -11.84
C THR A 118 2.89 -2.86 -11.71
N THR A 119 3.84 -3.55 -11.07
CA THR A 119 3.78 -5.01 -10.90
C THR A 119 2.59 -5.40 -10.02
N GLY A 120 2.40 -4.72 -8.90
CA GLY A 120 1.28 -5.00 -7.99
C GLY A 120 -0.07 -4.74 -8.64
N THR A 121 -0.21 -3.59 -9.31
CA THR A 121 -1.45 -3.22 -10.02
C THR A 121 -1.75 -4.18 -11.18
N ALA A 122 -0.75 -4.54 -11.99
CA ALA A 122 -0.93 -5.50 -13.09
C ALA A 122 -1.39 -6.86 -12.56
N HIS A 123 -0.81 -7.32 -11.46
CA HIS A 123 -1.21 -8.58 -10.83
C HIS A 123 -2.65 -8.52 -10.27
N ALA A 124 -3.01 -7.45 -9.59
CA ALA A 124 -4.37 -7.24 -9.09
C ALA A 124 -5.41 -7.21 -10.23
N LEU A 125 -5.10 -6.50 -11.34
CA LEU A 125 -5.94 -6.48 -12.52
C LEU A 125 -6.05 -7.87 -13.18
N HIS A 126 -4.92 -8.59 -13.31
CA HIS A 126 -4.94 -9.96 -13.84
C HIS A 126 -5.90 -10.84 -13.05
N LEU A 127 -5.79 -10.83 -11.72
CA LEU A 127 -6.68 -11.62 -10.86
C LEU A 127 -8.14 -11.19 -11.00
N SER A 128 -8.42 -9.89 -11.05
CA SER A 128 -9.78 -9.37 -11.20
C SER A 128 -10.41 -9.75 -12.55
N LEU A 129 -9.61 -9.81 -13.61
CA LEU A 129 -10.07 -10.21 -14.94
C LEU A 129 -10.30 -11.71 -15.08
N VAL A 130 -9.41 -12.52 -14.51
CA VAL A 130 -9.45 -13.99 -14.64
C VAL A 130 -10.39 -14.62 -13.62
N ARG A 131 -10.56 -13.98 -12.47
CA ARG A 131 -11.33 -14.48 -11.32
C ARG A 131 -12.59 -13.63 -11.13
N SER A 132 -13.43 -13.56 -12.16
CA SER A 132 -14.70 -12.82 -12.10
C SER A 132 -15.64 -13.40 -11.02
N GLY A 133 -16.09 -12.55 -10.10
CA GLY A 133 -17.05 -12.90 -9.04
C GLY A 133 -16.49 -12.96 -7.61
N LEU A 134 -15.16 -12.78 -7.43
CA LEU A 134 -14.55 -12.66 -6.11
C LEU A 134 -13.71 -11.37 -6.03
N GLU A 135 -13.92 -10.62 -4.99
CA GLU A 135 -13.11 -9.43 -4.71
C GLU A 135 -11.77 -9.87 -4.10
N THR A 136 -10.66 -9.56 -4.79
CA THR A 136 -9.31 -9.83 -4.30
C THR A 136 -8.79 -8.58 -3.61
N GLU A 137 -8.52 -8.66 -2.31
CA GLU A 137 -8.01 -7.52 -1.55
C GLU A 137 -6.49 -7.40 -1.61
N VAL A 138 -5.79 -8.49 -1.35
CA VAL A 138 -4.33 -8.51 -1.24
C VAL A 138 -3.78 -9.76 -1.91
N VAL A 139 -2.72 -9.57 -2.70
CA VAL A 139 -1.91 -10.66 -3.24
C VAL A 139 -0.66 -10.79 -2.40
N LEU A 140 -0.45 -11.96 -1.83
CA LEU A 140 0.70 -12.25 -0.96
C LEU A 140 1.92 -12.76 -1.74
N GLY A 141 1.67 -13.42 -2.88
CA GLY A 141 2.72 -13.93 -3.77
C GLY A 141 2.29 -15.22 -4.48
N GLY A 142 2.74 -15.42 -5.70
CA GLY A 142 2.30 -16.55 -6.53
C GLY A 142 0.79 -16.56 -6.69
N ASP A 143 0.15 -17.69 -6.40
CA ASP A 143 -1.32 -17.83 -6.46
C ASP A 143 -2.00 -17.52 -5.10
N LEU A 144 -1.24 -17.26 -4.04
CA LEU A 144 -1.79 -16.97 -2.72
C LEU A 144 -2.31 -15.54 -2.64
N ALA A 145 -3.58 -15.41 -2.36
CA ALA A 145 -4.24 -14.11 -2.20
C ALA A 145 -5.26 -14.12 -1.05
N VAL A 146 -5.60 -12.93 -0.56
CA VAL A 146 -6.72 -12.73 0.35
C VAL A 146 -7.92 -12.25 -0.45
N TYR A 147 -9.02 -12.96 -0.29
CA TYR A 147 -10.30 -12.70 -0.94
C TYR A 147 -11.30 -12.17 0.06
N ARG A 148 -12.11 -11.24 -0.38
CA ARG A 148 -13.27 -10.75 0.33
C ARG A 148 -14.51 -11.42 -0.22
N ILE A 149 -15.28 -12.09 0.63
CA ILE A 149 -16.52 -12.78 0.25
C ILE A 149 -17.66 -12.40 1.19
N GLU A 150 -18.79 -12.05 0.63
CA GLU A 150 -20.03 -11.92 1.39
C GLU A 150 -20.54 -13.32 1.74
N ILE A 151 -20.94 -13.53 2.99
CA ILE A 151 -21.39 -14.83 3.45
C ILE A 151 -22.76 -15.15 2.88
N PRO A 152 -22.89 -16.20 2.03
CA PRO A 152 -24.18 -16.62 1.54
C PRO A 152 -25.02 -17.24 2.67
N PRO A 153 -26.36 -17.16 2.60
CA PRO A 153 -27.26 -17.65 3.67
C PRO A 153 -26.98 -19.09 4.15
N ARG A 154 -26.52 -19.96 3.24
CA ARG A 154 -26.19 -21.37 3.55
C ARG A 154 -24.99 -21.56 4.49
N LEU A 155 -24.11 -20.53 4.60
CA LEU A 155 -22.96 -20.56 5.50
C LEU A 155 -23.26 -19.86 6.83
N ALA A 156 -24.35 -19.12 6.95
CA ALA A 156 -24.77 -18.54 8.21
C ALA A 156 -25.10 -19.66 9.22
N GLY A 157 -24.62 -19.49 10.44
CA GLY A 157 -24.74 -20.48 11.50
C GLY A 157 -23.62 -21.53 11.53
N ARG A 158 -22.74 -21.58 10.53
CA ARG A 158 -21.56 -22.46 10.57
C ARG A 158 -20.39 -21.77 11.26
N SER A 159 -19.50 -22.59 11.83
CA SER A 159 -18.23 -22.11 12.37
C SER A 159 -17.14 -22.04 11.29
N LEU A 160 -16.12 -21.21 11.50
CA LEU A 160 -15.06 -21.02 10.51
C LEU A 160 -14.26 -22.30 10.22
N ASN A 161 -14.11 -23.19 11.21
CA ASN A 161 -13.43 -24.48 11.01
C ASN A 161 -14.18 -25.46 10.08
N GLU A 162 -15.45 -25.20 9.78
CA GLU A 162 -16.25 -26.01 8.85
C GLU A 162 -16.13 -25.56 7.39
N LEU A 163 -15.41 -24.47 7.10
CA LEU A 163 -15.29 -23.92 5.74
C LEU A 163 -14.36 -24.71 4.82
N GLY A 164 -13.49 -25.52 5.39
CA GLY A 164 -12.54 -26.37 4.65
C GLY A 164 -11.22 -26.55 5.41
N PRO A 165 -10.32 -27.38 4.86
CA PRO A 165 -9.02 -27.60 5.47
C PRO A 165 -8.15 -26.33 5.39
N PRO A 166 -7.38 -26.01 6.45
CA PRO A 166 -6.61 -24.76 6.57
C PRO A 166 -5.51 -24.58 5.49
N ASP A 167 -5.07 -25.66 4.86
CA ASP A 167 -4.09 -25.65 3.77
C ASP A 167 -4.70 -25.25 2.42
N GLU A 168 -6.02 -25.29 2.28
CA GLU A 168 -6.73 -24.86 1.09
C GLU A 168 -7.39 -23.49 1.25
N VAL A 169 -8.03 -23.25 2.41
CA VAL A 169 -8.81 -22.06 2.74
C VAL A 169 -8.55 -21.68 4.19
N LEU A 170 -7.89 -20.55 4.41
CA LEU A 170 -7.59 -20.06 5.74
C LEU A 170 -8.39 -18.78 6.02
N PRO A 171 -9.43 -18.81 6.85
CA PRO A 171 -10.08 -17.60 7.35
C PRO A 171 -9.09 -16.69 8.06
N VAL A 172 -9.10 -15.38 7.74
CA VAL A 172 -8.20 -14.37 8.31
C VAL A 172 -8.96 -13.45 9.25
N ALA A 173 -10.09 -12.93 8.79
CA ALA A 173 -10.92 -12.02 9.55
C ALA A 173 -12.39 -12.09 9.10
N VAL A 174 -13.29 -11.62 9.94
CA VAL A 174 -14.72 -11.42 9.63
C VAL A 174 -15.08 -9.98 9.93
N GLU A 175 -15.60 -9.28 8.93
CA GLU A 175 -16.20 -7.96 9.12
C GLU A 175 -17.68 -8.12 9.43
N ARG A 176 -18.09 -7.62 10.60
CA ARG A 176 -19.48 -7.63 11.10
C ARG A 176 -19.86 -6.27 11.60
N SER A 177 -20.89 -5.66 11.04
CA SER A 177 -21.36 -4.32 11.44
C SER A 177 -20.25 -3.27 11.50
N SER A 178 -19.38 -3.25 10.48
CA SER A 178 -18.20 -2.36 10.37
C SER A 178 -17.11 -2.58 11.43
N GLN A 179 -17.14 -3.70 12.14
CA GLN A 179 -16.07 -4.12 13.02
C GLN A 179 -15.35 -5.32 12.44
N VAL A 180 -14.02 -5.29 12.46
CA VAL A 180 -13.18 -6.39 12.00
C VAL A 180 -12.83 -7.29 13.19
N LEU A 181 -13.21 -8.54 13.11
CA LEU A 181 -12.92 -9.59 14.10
C LEU A 181 -11.86 -10.52 13.53
N LEU A 182 -10.85 -10.87 14.31
CA LEU A 182 -9.91 -11.92 13.90
C LEU A 182 -10.64 -13.27 13.83
N ALA A 183 -10.30 -14.04 12.80
CA ALA A 183 -10.91 -15.34 12.59
C ALA A 183 -10.48 -16.35 13.68
N ALA A 184 -11.37 -16.61 14.63
CA ALA A 184 -11.24 -17.71 15.57
C ALA A 184 -11.97 -18.94 15.00
N PRO A 185 -11.42 -20.16 15.11
CA PRO A 185 -12.02 -21.37 14.51
C PRO A 185 -13.49 -21.59 14.89
N GLU A 186 -13.85 -21.23 16.12
CA GLU A 186 -15.18 -21.41 16.70
C GLU A 186 -16.14 -20.24 16.40
N LEU A 187 -15.67 -19.20 15.72
CA LEU A 187 -16.50 -18.05 15.38
C LEU A 187 -17.63 -18.50 14.45
N ILE A 188 -18.86 -18.22 14.85
CA ILE A 188 -20.06 -18.55 14.07
C ILE A 188 -20.34 -17.41 13.09
N LEU A 189 -20.43 -17.73 11.82
CA LEU A 189 -20.80 -16.83 10.74
C LEU A 189 -22.28 -16.40 10.85
N GLN A 190 -22.53 -15.15 10.50
CA GLN A 190 -23.87 -14.56 10.48
C GLN A 190 -24.20 -14.05 9.07
N GLU A 191 -25.48 -13.94 8.78
CA GLU A 191 -25.92 -13.29 7.55
C GLU A 191 -25.47 -11.81 7.55
N GLY A 192 -24.93 -11.36 6.41
CA GLY A 192 -24.36 -10.02 6.27
C GLY A 192 -22.91 -9.87 6.74
N ASP A 193 -22.29 -10.94 7.25
CA ASP A 193 -20.84 -10.95 7.48
C ASP A 193 -20.09 -10.91 6.15
N VAL A 194 -18.91 -10.27 6.19
CA VAL A 194 -17.92 -10.33 5.13
C VAL A 194 -16.72 -11.11 5.65
N LEU A 195 -16.38 -12.20 4.98
CA LEU A 195 -15.24 -13.04 5.34
C LEU A 195 -14.03 -12.68 4.49
N HIS A 196 -12.89 -12.44 5.14
CA HIS A 196 -11.58 -12.33 4.52
C HIS A 196 -10.88 -13.68 4.63
N VAL A 197 -10.54 -14.27 3.49
CA VAL A 197 -9.97 -15.62 3.42
C VAL A 197 -8.72 -15.66 2.58
N ALA A 198 -7.62 -16.20 3.12
CA ALA A 198 -6.42 -16.48 2.35
C ALA A 198 -6.54 -17.85 1.68
N ALA A 199 -6.28 -17.91 0.38
CA ALA A 199 -6.27 -19.15 -0.37
C ALA A 199 -5.31 -19.07 -1.56
N SER A 200 -4.69 -20.20 -1.90
CA SER A 200 -3.88 -20.37 -3.11
C SER A 200 -4.70 -20.87 -4.30
N ARG A 201 -5.89 -21.38 -4.06
CA ARG A 201 -6.78 -21.97 -5.07
C ARG A 201 -8.09 -21.18 -5.13
N TYR A 202 -8.26 -20.47 -6.24
CA TYR A 202 -9.48 -19.70 -6.53
C TYR A 202 -10.75 -20.54 -6.53
N ASP A 203 -10.70 -21.77 -7.11
CA ASP A 203 -11.83 -22.67 -7.20
C ASP A 203 -12.42 -22.99 -5.82
N ARG A 204 -11.60 -23.14 -4.79
CA ARG A 204 -12.05 -23.39 -3.42
C ARG A 204 -12.81 -22.21 -2.82
N VAL A 205 -12.29 -21.01 -3.05
CA VAL A 205 -12.98 -19.79 -2.59
C VAL A 205 -14.28 -19.57 -3.35
N SER A 206 -14.26 -19.82 -4.68
CA SER A 206 -15.46 -19.74 -5.51
C SER A 206 -16.56 -20.72 -5.07
N GLU A 207 -16.21 -21.88 -4.53
CA GLU A 207 -17.20 -22.81 -3.97
C GLU A 207 -17.91 -22.21 -2.72
N LEU A 208 -17.23 -21.38 -1.94
CA LEU A 208 -17.83 -20.73 -0.78
C LEU A 208 -18.85 -19.64 -1.15
N THR A 209 -18.78 -19.08 -2.36
CA THR A 209 -19.70 -18.01 -2.80
C THR A 209 -20.91 -18.52 -3.60
N LYS A 210 -20.95 -19.81 -3.93
CA LYS A 210 -22.11 -20.39 -4.63
C LYS A 210 -23.37 -20.22 -3.75
N PRO A 211 -24.52 -19.92 -4.36
CA PRO A 211 -25.78 -19.75 -3.64
C PRO A 211 -26.26 -21.01 -2.93
#